data_f055f814bab450f5b0591a0ef6277974
#
_entry.id   f055f814bab450f5b0591a0ef6277974
#
_cell.length_a   1.000
_cell.length_b   1.000
_cell.length_c   1.000
_cell.angle_alpha   90.00
_cell.angle_beta   90.00
_cell.angle_gamma   90.00
#
_symmetry.space_group_name_H-M   'P 1'
#
loop_
_entity.id
_entity.type
_entity.pdbx_description
1 polymer ?
#
loop_
_entity_poly.entity_id
_entity_poly.type
_entity_poly.pdbx_seq_one_letter_code
_entity_poly.pdbx_strand_id
1 'polypeptide(L)'
;MNLEKSNSVFLSKKFSFAIVLMGAILWGLGGIVGQLLYESSDITTPWLIETRMLFSGVVLVLIAFKQNKFAIFNIFKNKKDLTVFLFYAVFGNYLVQYTYFESIHYTNAATATLLQYLAPSIVLVIMAFKNKRLPSLLEDN
;
A
#
# COMPACT_ATOMS: atom_id res chain seq x y z
N MET A 1 -19.52 29.00 18.65
CA MET A 1 -18.96 27.63 18.94
C MET A 1 -19.08 26.65 17.77
N ASN A 2 -19.95 26.88 16.76
CA ASN A 2 -20.10 25.95 15.60
C ASN A 2 -19.16 26.21 14.40
N LEU A 3 -18.70 27.44 14.21
CA LEU A 3 -17.86 27.82 13.05
C LEU A 3 -16.41 27.35 13.18
N GLU A 4 -15.88 27.36 14.39
CA GLU A 4 -14.51 26.94 14.69
C GLU A 4 -14.31 25.43 14.54
N LYS A 5 -15.32 24.64 14.97
CA LYS A 5 -15.37 23.18 14.80
C LYS A 5 -15.54 22.79 13.31
N SER A 6 -16.29 23.56 12.54
CA SER A 6 -16.45 23.38 11.09
C SER A 6 -15.13 23.64 10.34
N ASN A 7 -14.41 24.69 10.70
CA ASN A 7 -13.12 25.03 10.08
C ASN A 7 -12.04 24.00 10.39
N SER A 8 -11.98 23.48 11.61
CA SER A 8 -11.01 22.44 11.99
C SER A 8 -11.24 21.12 11.25
N VAL A 9 -12.50 20.72 11.07
CA VAL A 9 -12.88 19.52 10.29
C VAL A 9 -12.57 19.72 8.81
N PHE A 10 -12.79 20.91 8.26
CA PHE A 10 -12.52 21.21 6.86
C PHE A 10 -11.01 21.26 6.56
N LEU A 11 -10.21 21.84 7.44
CA LEU A 11 -8.74 21.84 7.37
C LEU A 11 -8.19 20.42 7.51
N SER A 12 -8.75 19.61 8.42
CA SER A 12 -8.41 18.20 8.57
C SER A 12 -8.69 17.40 7.29
N LYS A 13 -9.82 17.61 6.63
CA LYS A 13 -10.17 16.95 5.36
C LYS A 13 -9.21 17.32 4.23
N LYS A 14 -8.87 18.60 4.08
CA LYS A 14 -7.90 19.06 3.07
C LYS A 14 -6.51 18.48 3.31
N PHE A 15 -6.09 18.44 4.56
CA PHE A 15 -4.81 17.87 4.95
C PHE A 15 -4.76 16.36 4.67
N SER A 16 -5.83 15.64 5.02
CA SER A 16 -5.94 14.20 4.71
C SER A 16 -5.93 13.94 3.20
N PHE A 17 -6.63 14.75 2.42
CA PHE A 17 -6.62 14.65 0.97
C PHE A 17 -5.22 14.90 0.38
N ALA A 18 -4.50 15.91 0.88
CA ALA A 18 -3.13 16.19 0.44
C ALA A 18 -2.18 15.03 0.74
N ILE A 19 -2.30 14.38 1.91
CA ILE A 19 -1.49 13.22 2.26
C ILE A 19 -1.78 12.05 1.31
N VAL A 20 -3.05 11.76 1.04
CA VAL A 20 -3.44 10.68 0.11
C VAL A 20 -2.91 10.95 -1.29
N LEU A 21 -3.04 12.18 -1.78
CA LEU A 21 -2.54 12.58 -3.08
C LEU A 21 -1.01 12.44 -3.16
N MET A 22 -0.30 12.90 -2.13
CA MET A 22 1.15 12.74 -2.05
C MET A 22 1.56 11.26 -2.03
N GLY A 23 0.85 10.42 -1.28
CA GLY A 23 1.06 8.96 -1.28
C GLY A 23 0.87 8.35 -2.66
N ALA A 24 -0.18 8.74 -3.40
CA ALA A 24 -0.44 8.26 -4.75
C ALA A 24 0.66 8.69 -5.75
N ILE A 25 1.13 9.95 -5.65
CA ILE A 25 2.24 10.45 -6.48
C ILE A 25 3.53 9.66 -6.18
N LEU A 26 3.88 9.49 -4.91
CA LEU A 26 5.08 8.74 -4.51
C LEU A 26 5.00 7.28 -4.95
N TRP A 27 3.81 6.67 -4.90
CA TRP A 27 3.57 5.32 -5.41
C TRP A 27 3.85 5.23 -6.91
N GLY A 28 3.26 6.14 -7.71
CA GLY A 28 3.48 6.20 -9.16
C GLY A 28 4.94 6.45 -9.54
N LEU A 29 5.61 7.38 -8.88
CA LEU A 29 7.04 7.64 -9.05
C LEU A 29 7.88 6.39 -8.74
N GLY A 30 7.50 5.62 -7.72
CA GLY A 30 8.17 4.36 -7.38
C GLY A 30 8.11 3.32 -8.51
N GLY A 31 7.01 3.26 -9.26
CA GLY A 31 6.89 2.40 -10.45
C GLY A 31 7.79 2.86 -11.60
N ILE A 32 7.81 4.17 -11.88
CA ILE A 32 8.67 4.76 -12.94
C ILE A 32 10.15 4.55 -12.61
N VAL A 33 10.56 4.79 -11.37
CA VAL A 33 11.94 4.55 -10.92
C VAL A 33 12.31 3.07 -11.08
N GLY A 34 11.40 2.15 -10.73
CA GLY A 34 11.60 0.72 -10.95
C GLY A 34 11.81 0.37 -12.42
N GLN A 35 10.99 0.93 -13.32
CA GLN A 35 11.14 0.74 -14.76
C GLN A 35 12.50 1.26 -15.26
N LEU A 36 12.89 2.47 -14.88
CA LEU A 36 14.19 3.06 -15.27
C LEU A 36 15.37 2.21 -14.78
N LEU A 37 15.26 1.62 -13.59
CA LEU A 37 16.30 0.74 -13.07
C LEU A 37 16.42 -0.56 -13.87
N TYR A 38 15.32 -1.15 -14.33
CA TYR A 38 15.37 -2.31 -15.23
C TYR A 38 15.95 -1.98 -16.59
N GLU A 39 15.68 -0.78 -17.11
CA GLU A 39 16.22 -0.34 -18.41
C GLU A 39 17.71 0.02 -18.35
N SER A 40 18.19 0.49 -17.19
CA SER A 40 19.56 0.98 -17.02
C SER A 40 20.52 -0.01 -16.38
N SER A 41 20.02 -1.10 -15.81
CA SER A 41 20.82 -2.03 -15.00
C SER A 41 20.23 -3.44 -15.01
N ASP A 42 21.08 -4.45 -14.98
CA ASP A 42 20.68 -5.86 -14.91
C ASP A 42 20.26 -6.27 -13.48
N ILE A 43 19.37 -5.48 -12.87
CA ILE A 43 18.87 -5.79 -11.52
C ILE A 43 17.70 -6.78 -11.60
N THR A 44 17.62 -7.64 -10.60
CA THR A 44 16.52 -8.60 -10.48
C THR A 44 15.37 -8.03 -9.65
N THR A 45 14.14 -8.46 -9.95
CA THR A 45 12.94 -8.07 -9.20
C THR A 45 13.05 -8.30 -7.69
N PRO A 46 13.56 -9.45 -7.18
CA PRO A 46 13.77 -9.63 -5.75
C PRO A 46 14.69 -8.59 -5.14
N TRP A 47 15.82 -8.30 -5.78
CA TRP A 47 16.77 -7.30 -5.29
C TRP A 47 16.13 -5.92 -5.11
N LEU A 48 15.37 -5.48 -6.12
CA LEU A 48 14.67 -4.20 -6.08
C LEU A 48 13.67 -4.13 -4.91
N ILE A 49 12.88 -5.19 -4.73
CA ILE A 49 11.87 -5.24 -3.68
C ILE A 49 12.51 -5.27 -2.29
N GLU A 50 13.51 -6.13 -2.10
CA GLU A 50 14.20 -6.28 -0.82
C GLU A 50 14.86 -4.97 -0.39
N THR A 51 15.56 -4.29 -1.30
CA THR A 51 16.18 -3.00 -1.03
C THR A 51 15.14 -1.95 -0.62
N ARG A 52 14.01 -1.85 -1.33
CA ARG A 52 12.91 -0.93 -1.00
C ARG A 52 12.26 -1.26 0.34
N MET A 53 11.99 -2.54 0.59
CA MET A 53 11.37 -2.99 1.84
C MET A 53 12.28 -2.76 3.04
N LEU A 54 13.57 -3.02 2.92
CA LEU A 54 14.56 -2.75 3.97
C LEU A 54 14.63 -1.25 4.28
N PHE A 55 14.78 -0.42 3.26
CA PHE A 55 14.85 1.03 3.44
C PHE A 55 13.57 1.58 4.09
N SER A 56 12.40 1.22 3.56
CA SER A 56 11.10 1.64 4.11
C SER A 56 10.89 1.10 5.53
N GLY A 57 11.28 -0.14 5.79
CA GLY A 57 11.18 -0.77 7.10
C GLY A 57 12.02 -0.04 8.14
N VAL A 58 13.28 0.28 7.81
CA VAL A 58 14.15 1.06 8.71
C VAL A 58 13.56 2.43 9.02
N VAL A 59 13.08 3.16 8.01
CA VAL A 59 12.45 4.47 8.21
C VAL A 59 11.21 4.37 9.10
N LEU A 60 10.33 3.40 8.86
CA LEU A 60 9.13 3.19 9.65
C LEU A 60 9.45 2.80 11.09
N VAL A 61 10.43 1.93 11.31
CA VAL A 61 10.89 1.57 12.67
C VAL A 61 11.46 2.78 13.40
N LEU A 62 12.25 3.63 12.74
CA LEU A 62 12.76 4.85 13.36
C LEU A 62 11.66 5.83 13.75
N ILE A 63 10.63 6.01 12.89
CA ILE A 63 9.46 6.85 13.19
C ILE A 63 8.68 6.28 14.37
N ALA A 64 8.39 4.98 14.34
CA ALA A 64 7.63 4.30 15.38
C ALA A 64 8.39 4.30 16.73
N PHE A 65 9.72 4.20 16.70
CA PHE A 65 10.55 4.29 17.88
C PHE A 65 10.49 5.68 18.54
N LYS A 66 10.38 6.75 17.73
CA LYS A 66 10.19 8.12 18.24
C LYS A 66 8.83 8.31 18.90
N GLN A 67 7.79 7.65 18.40
CA GLN A 67 6.42 7.80 18.92
C GLN A 67 6.17 6.95 20.18
N ASN A 68 6.55 5.67 20.18
CA ASN A 68 6.29 4.72 21.26
C ASN A 68 7.43 3.71 21.38
N LYS A 69 8.48 4.06 22.15
CA LYS A 69 9.75 3.31 22.27
C LYS A 69 9.63 1.79 22.45
N PHE A 70 8.60 1.29 23.13
CA PHE A 70 8.48 -0.14 23.46
C PHE A 70 7.25 -0.84 22.87
N ALA A 71 6.28 -0.09 22.34
CA ALA A 71 5.06 -0.67 21.78
C ALA A 71 5.33 -1.55 20.54
N ILE A 72 6.40 -1.24 19.80
CA ILE A 72 6.82 -1.99 18.59
C ILE A 72 7.14 -3.45 18.95
N PHE A 73 7.74 -3.68 20.13
CA PHE A 73 8.14 -5.02 20.56
C PHE A 73 6.98 -5.86 21.12
N ASN A 74 5.80 -5.26 21.33
CA ASN A 74 4.65 -6.02 21.83
C ASN A 74 4.14 -7.07 20.82
N ILE A 75 4.37 -6.87 19.52
CA ILE A 75 4.01 -7.87 18.49
C ILE A 75 4.76 -9.19 18.70
N PHE A 76 5.98 -9.16 19.23
CA PHE A 76 6.77 -10.36 19.50
C PHE A 76 6.31 -11.13 20.74
N LYS A 77 5.49 -10.51 21.61
CA LYS A 77 4.95 -11.16 22.82
C LYS A 77 3.80 -12.11 22.53
N ASN A 78 3.07 -11.88 21.43
CA ASN A 78 1.94 -12.70 21.05
C ASN A 78 2.25 -13.48 19.76
N LYS A 79 2.40 -14.81 19.90
CA LYS A 79 2.70 -15.70 18.75
C LYS A 79 1.63 -15.64 17.65
N LYS A 80 0.35 -15.44 18.02
CA LYS A 80 -0.74 -15.30 17.05
C LYS A 80 -0.56 -14.05 16.19
N ASP A 81 -0.31 -12.90 16.80
CA ASP A 81 -0.13 -11.63 16.10
C ASP A 81 1.12 -11.67 15.23
N LEU A 82 2.19 -12.27 15.71
CA LEU A 82 3.42 -12.46 14.95
C LEU A 82 3.19 -13.35 13.72
N THR A 83 2.45 -14.47 13.87
CA THR A 83 2.15 -15.36 12.74
C THR A 83 1.30 -14.65 11.68
N VAL A 84 0.26 -13.93 12.09
CA VAL A 84 -0.59 -13.15 11.17
C VAL A 84 0.23 -12.06 10.47
N PHE A 85 1.11 -11.37 11.21
CA PHE A 85 1.99 -10.35 10.66
C PHE A 85 2.96 -10.93 9.62
N LEU A 86 3.61 -12.04 9.92
CA LEU A 86 4.53 -12.71 8.99
C LEU A 86 3.80 -13.21 7.73
N PHE A 87 2.62 -13.80 7.90
CA PHE A 87 1.79 -14.23 6.78
C PHE A 87 1.42 -13.05 5.89
N TYR A 88 0.97 -11.94 6.48
CA TYR A 88 0.66 -10.73 5.73
C TYR A 88 1.89 -10.11 5.05
N ALA A 89 3.04 -10.10 5.73
CA ALA A 89 4.27 -9.57 5.15
C ALA A 89 4.71 -10.33 3.90
N VAL A 90 4.64 -11.67 3.93
CA VAL A 90 5.05 -12.53 2.81
C VAL A 90 3.96 -12.56 1.72
N PHE A 91 2.74 -12.93 2.07
CA PHE A 91 1.68 -13.18 1.09
C PHE A 91 0.91 -11.90 0.72
N GLY A 92 0.68 -11.00 1.67
CA GLY A 92 -0.05 -9.76 1.41
C GLY A 92 0.82 -8.67 0.80
N ASN A 93 2.06 -8.55 1.20
CA ASN A 93 2.93 -7.46 0.75
C ASN A 93 4.00 -7.90 -0.25
N TYR A 94 4.84 -8.88 0.09
CA TYR A 94 5.96 -9.28 -0.79
C TYR A 94 5.46 -9.83 -2.13
N LEU A 95 4.48 -10.75 -2.15
CA LEU A 95 3.97 -11.30 -3.41
C LEU A 95 3.29 -10.25 -4.28
N VAL A 96 2.53 -9.32 -3.68
CA VAL A 96 1.91 -8.21 -4.41
C VAL A 96 2.97 -7.31 -5.05
N GLN A 97 4.02 -6.97 -4.30
CA GLN A 97 5.14 -6.19 -4.81
C GLN A 97 5.90 -6.95 -5.92
N TYR A 98 6.13 -8.24 -5.71
CA TYR A 98 6.81 -9.08 -6.69
C TYR A 98 6.06 -9.13 -8.02
N THR A 99 4.77 -9.46 -7.99
CA THR A 99 3.95 -9.52 -9.20
C THR A 99 3.84 -8.16 -9.90
N TYR A 100 3.77 -7.07 -9.15
CA TYR A 100 3.73 -5.72 -9.70
C TYR A 100 5.04 -5.37 -10.42
N PHE A 101 6.20 -5.54 -9.77
CA PHE A 101 7.50 -5.21 -10.35
C PHE A 101 7.90 -6.16 -11.47
N GLU A 102 7.53 -7.44 -11.38
CA GLU A 102 7.70 -8.39 -12.46
C GLU A 102 6.87 -7.99 -13.68
N SER A 103 5.64 -7.51 -13.46
CA SER A 103 4.80 -6.97 -14.53
C SER A 103 5.43 -5.73 -15.18
N ILE A 104 6.10 -4.85 -14.42
CA ILE A 104 6.87 -3.71 -14.97
C ILE A 104 8.02 -4.21 -15.83
N HIS A 105 8.75 -5.22 -15.38
CA HIS A 105 9.89 -5.79 -16.09
C HIS A 105 9.50 -6.29 -17.48
N TYR A 106 8.35 -6.98 -17.60
CA TYR A 106 7.88 -7.52 -18.89
C TYR A 106 7.06 -6.55 -19.74
N THR A 107 6.60 -5.44 -19.15
CA THR A 107 5.76 -4.48 -19.89
C THR A 107 6.24 -3.05 -19.68
N ASN A 108 5.60 -2.31 -18.81
CA ASN A 108 5.96 -0.97 -18.35
C ASN A 108 5.15 -0.59 -17.10
N ALA A 109 5.56 0.49 -16.41
CA ALA A 109 4.93 0.94 -15.19
C ALA A 109 3.44 1.31 -15.35
N ALA A 110 3.05 1.85 -16.50
CA ALA A 110 1.65 2.21 -16.76
C ALA A 110 0.76 0.98 -16.87
N THR A 111 1.18 -0.02 -17.65
CA THR A 111 0.44 -1.28 -17.84
C THR A 111 0.34 -2.06 -16.52
N ALA A 112 1.44 -2.19 -15.78
CA ALA A 112 1.45 -2.84 -14.47
C ALA A 112 0.50 -2.18 -13.48
N THR A 113 0.46 -0.85 -13.46
CA THR A 113 -0.44 -0.07 -12.60
C THR A 113 -1.90 -0.27 -12.99
N LEU A 114 -2.22 -0.26 -14.30
CA LEU A 114 -3.59 -0.55 -14.76
C LEU A 114 -4.04 -1.96 -14.38
N LEU A 115 -3.18 -2.96 -14.52
CA LEU A 115 -3.48 -4.34 -14.10
C LEU A 115 -3.72 -4.43 -12.59
N GLN A 116 -2.94 -3.72 -11.78
CA GLN A 116 -3.13 -3.67 -10.34
C GLN A 116 -4.48 -3.05 -9.95
N TYR A 117 -4.94 -2.02 -10.65
CA TYR A 117 -6.25 -1.41 -10.41
C TYR A 117 -7.44 -2.28 -10.84
N LEU A 118 -7.23 -3.34 -11.60
CA LEU A 118 -8.28 -4.33 -11.87
C LEU A 118 -8.59 -5.20 -10.63
N ALA A 119 -7.64 -5.36 -9.70
CA ALA A 119 -7.82 -6.23 -8.53
C ALA A 119 -9.06 -5.85 -7.67
N PRO A 120 -9.31 -4.58 -7.29
CA PRO A 120 -10.53 -4.20 -6.57
C PRO A 120 -11.81 -4.53 -7.36
N SER A 121 -11.80 -4.32 -8.68
CA SER A 121 -12.94 -4.61 -9.55
C SER A 121 -13.24 -6.11 -9.58
N ILE A 122 -12.21 -6.95 -9.68
CA ILE A 122 -12.33 -8.41 -9.63
C ILE A 122 -12.91 -8.86 -8.29
N VAL A 123 -12.40 -8.29 -7.17
CA VAL A 123 -12.92 -8.60 -5.84
C VAL A 123 -14.40 -8.25 -5.71
N LEU A 124 -14.82 -7.08 -6.20
CA LEU A 124 -16.24 -6.66 -6.21
C LEU A 124 -17.10 -7.63 -7.01
N VAL A 125 -16.65 -8.04 -8.18
CA VAL A 125 -17.37 -9.03 -9.01
C VAL A 125 -17.50 -10.37 -8.28
N ILE A 126 -16.42 -10.87 -7.70
CA ILE A 126 -16.44 -12.13 -6.92
C ILE A 126 -17.40 -12.01 -5.73
N MET A 127 -17.37 -10.90 -5.00
CA MET A 127 -18.25 -10.66 -3.86
C MET A 127 -19.72 -10.56 -4.30
N ALA A 128 -20.02 -9.91 -5.42
CA ALA A 128 -21.37 -9.83 -5.98
C ALA A 128 -21.91 -11.22 -6.30
N PHE A 129 -21.12 -12.08 -6.94
CA PHE A 129 -21.51 -13.46 -7.21
C PHE A 129 -21.70 -14.29 -5.93
N LYS A 130 -20.80 -14.17 -4.96
CA LYS A 130 -20.85 -14.91 -3.70
C LYS A 130 -22.07 -14.51 -2.85
N ASN A 131 -22.36 -13.22 -2.76
CA ASN A 131 -23.44 -12.70 -1.92
C ASN A 131 -24.78 -12.64 -2.65
N LYS A 132 -24.85 -12.98 -3.93
CA LYS A 132 -26.04 -12.86 -4.79
C LYS A 132 -26.74 -11.50 -4.69
N ARG A 133 -25.98 -10.44 -4.38
CA ARG A 133 -26.45 -9.05 -4.31
C ARG A 133 -25.49 -8.19 -5.12
N LEU A 134 -26.03 -7.38 -6.01
CA LEU A 134 -25.27 -6.32 -6.66
C LEU A 134 -24.86 -5.31 -5.57
N PRO A 135 -23.63 -4.76 -5.62
CA PRO A 135 -23.25 -3.68 -4.73
C PRO A 135 -24.21 -2.51 -4.96
N SER A 136 -24.99 -2.20 -3.93
CA SER A 136 -25.84 -0.99 -3.93
C SER A 136 -24.89 0.21 -3.86
N LEU A 137 -24.87 1.02 -4.91
CA LEU A 137 -24.12 2.29 -4.94
C LEU A 137 -24.75 3.36 -4.05
N LEU A 138 -25.87 3.06 -3.40
CA LEU A 138 -26.65 3.93 -2.56
C LEU A 138 -27.10 3.15 -1.32
N GLU A 139 -26.23 2.91 -0.37
CA GLU A 139 -26.64 2.75 1.01
C GLU A 139 -26.50 4.14 1.64
N ASP A 140 -27.54 4.96 1.38
CA ASP A 140 -27.85 6.14 2.17
C ASP A 140 -28.18 5.67 3.60
N ASN A 141 -27.29 6.00 4.56
CA ASN A 141 -27.65 6.62 5.86
C ASN A 141 -26.38 6.91 6.64
#